data_669e9da31d143c67b4f3a75cf85c0eda
#
_entry.id   669e9da31d143c67b4f3a75cf85c0eda
#
_cell.length_a   1.000
_cell.length_b   1.000
_cell.length_c   1.000
_cell.angle_alpha   90.00
_cell.angle_beta   90.00
_cell.angle_gamma   90.00
#
_symmetry.space_group_name_H-M   'P 1'
#
loop_
_entity.id
_entity.type
_entity.pdbx_description
1 polymer ?
#
loop_
_entity_poly.entity_id
_entity_poly.type
_entity_poly.pdbx_seq_one_letter_code
_entity_poly.pdbx_strand_id
1 'polypeptide(L)'
;MSEPKYSYPPQAKFFNEPFEPPLGMRNPHSQTILSSMGRKFFKAKWQSEFLAQAQVRELNVAGVKLVVHSNFQSITSDQTPLVMMIPGWLGNVESTYVLSGAHTLWQGGFNVIRINLRDHGDTAHLNSGLFHSALIDEVVALVKTLMSESPNAPAGIIGYSMGGNFALRIAKQIPKLATLAVCPALSPEETMLKISGNIIYEQYFMRKWRGLWSKKQAAFPQLYNFEDAMNLSSVISLTDYFVKYHTEYTNTDD
;
A
#
# COMPACT_ATOMS: atom_id res chain seq x y z
N MET A 1 1.69 33.20 13.58
CA MET A 1 1.25 31.80 13.42
C MET A 1 -0.24 31.84 13.20
N SER A 2 -0.74 31.58 11.97
CA SER A 2 -2.17 31.52 11.67
C SER A 2 -2.74 30.24 12.29
N GLU A 3 -3.85 30.36 13.01
CA GLU A 3 -4.56 29.21 13.52
C GLU A 3 -4.91 28.23 12.40
N PRO A 4 -4.84 26.91 12.63
CA PRO A 4 -5.17 25.92 11.61
C PRO A 4 -6.64 26.10 11.19
N LYS A 5 -6.87 26.20 9.87
CA LYS A 5 -8.19 26.38 9.25
C LYS A 5 -9.19 25.22 9.45
N TYR A 6 -8.81 24.18 10.18
CA TYR A 6 -9.63 22.99 10.41
C TYR A 6 -9.87 22.80 11.91
N SER A 7 -11.11 22.89 12.32
CA SER A 7 -11.54 22.40 13.65
C SER A 7 -11.71 20.88 13.58
N TYR A 8 -11.05 20.16 14.49
CA TYR A 8 -11.30 18.74 14.66
C TYR A 8 -12.74 18.52 15.14
N PRO A 9 -13.39 17.42 14.70
CA PRO A 9 -14.72 17.11 15.21
C PRO A 9 -14.67 16.96 16.73
N PRO A 10 -15.73 17.38 17.46
CA PRO A 10 -15.76 17.38 18.93
C PRO A 10 -15.49 16.00 19.57
N GLN A 11 -15.57 14.93 18.78
CA GLN A 11 -15.36 13.54 19.21
C GLN A 11 -13.94 13.02 18.93
N ALA A 12 -13.04 13.84 18.34
CA ALA A 12 -11.67 13.42 18.10
C ALA A 12 -10.97 13.09 19.42
N LYS A 13 -10.60 11.83 19.61
CA LYS A 13 -9.81 11.36 20.76
C LYS A 13 -8.36 11.25 20.34
N PHE A 14 -7.51 12.02 20.99
CA PHE A 14 -6.06 11.87 20.84
C PHE A 14 -5.55 10.94 21.93
N PHE A 15 -4.92 9.84 21.52
CA PHE A 15 -4.21 8.96 22.44
C PHE A 15 -2.77 9.45 22.53
N ASN A 16 -2.45 10.14 23.62
CA ASN A 16 -1.11 10.67 23.90
C ASN A 16 -0.32 9.75 24.85
N GLU A 17 -0.65 8.48 24.89
CA GLU A 17 0.18 7.54 25.65
C GLU A 17 1.57 7.45 25.02
N PRO A 18 2.65 7.70 25.80
CA PRO A 18 4.00 7.63 25.27
C PRO A 18 4.29 6.19 24.81
N PHE A 19 4.71 6.04 23.55
CA PHE A 19 5.17 4.76 23.07
C PHE A 19 6.58 4.49 23.61
N GLU A 20 6.70 3.45 24.41
CA GLU A 20 7.99 2.96 24.88
C GLU A 20 8.44 1.75 24.04
N PRO A 21 9.47 1.92 23.19
CA PRO A 21 9.98 0.81 22.40
C PRO A 21 10.66 -0.23 23.30
N PRO A 22 10.57 -1.52 22.96
CA PRO A 22 11.28 -2.58 23.69
C PRO A 22 12.78 -2.29 23.79
N LEU A 23 13.42 -2.92 24.80
CA LEU A 23 14.86 -2.79 25.00
C LEU A 23 15.62 -3.16 23.71
N GLY A 24 16.57 -2.33 23.30
CA GLY A 24 17.32 -2.48 22.05
C GLY A 24 16.63 -1.94 20.79
N MET A 25 15.37 -1.52 20.89
CA MET A 25 14.60 -0.95 19.75
C MET A 25 14.33 0.57 19.90
N ARG A 26 15.12 1.28 20.68
CA ARG A 26 14.96 2.74 20.84
C ARG A 26 15.41 3.53 19.59
N ASN A 27 16.28 2.96 18.78
CA ASN A 27 16.71 3.58 17.52
C ASN A 27 15.65 3.35 16.43
N PRO A 28 15.17 4.38 15.71
CA PRO A 28 14.16 4.27 14.66
C PRO A 28 14.55 3.30 13.54
N HIS A 29 15.83 3.25 13.16
CA HIS A 29 16.32 2.33 12.13
C HIS A 29 16.25 0.87 12.61
N SER A 30 16.60 0.61 13.88
CA SER A 30 16.45 -0.72 14.48
C SER A 30 14.98 -1.15 14.50
N GLN A 31 14.07 -0.25 14.86
CA GLN A 31 12.62 -0.53 14.82
C GLN A 31 12.17 -0.91 13.40
N THR A 32 12.56 -0.12 12.39
CA THR A 32 12.17 -0.36 11.00
C THR A 32 12.73 -1.68 10.47
N ILE A 33 14.01 -1.96 10.68
CA ILE A 33 14.69 -3.14 10.14
C ILE A 33 14.23 -4.41 10.87
N LEU A 34 14.28 -4.42 12.20
CA LEU A 34 13.95 -5.61 13.00
C LEU A 34 12.47 -5.98 12.95
N SER A 35 11.57 -4.99 12.90
CA SER A 35 10.14 -5.25 12.74
C SER A 35 9.83 -5.93 11.40
N SER A 36 10.57 -5.60 10.35
CA SER A 36 10.42 -6.20 9.03
C SER A 36 11.06 -7.59 8.94
N MET A 37 12.24 -7.78 9.55
CA MET A 37 12.96 -9.05 9.55
C MET A 37 12.34 -10.08 10.49
N GLY A 38 12.03 -9.68 11.72
CA GLY A 38 11.48 -10.59 12.75
C GLY A 38 10.17 -11.24 12.31
N ARG A 39 9.31 -10.50 11.62
CA ARG A 39 8.03 -11.03 11.15
C ARG A 39 8.15 -12.12 10.09
N LYS A 40 9.27 -12.20 9.36
CA LYS A 40 9.50 -13.30 8.39
C LYS A 40 9.52 -14.67 9.06
N PHE A 41 10.01 -14.77 10.29
CA PHE A 41 10.03 -16.03 11.04
C PHE A 41 8.62 -16.47 11.48
N PHE A 42 7.68 -15.53 11.63
CA PHE A 42 6.30 -15.84 11.97
C PHE A 42 5.43 -16.14 10.75
N LYS A 43 5.90 -15.87 9.52
CA LYS A 43 5.14 -16.12 8.29
C LYS A 43 4.69 -17.58 8.18
N ALA A 44 5.54 -18.52 8.59
CA ALA A 44 5.20 -19.94 8.57
C ALA A 44 3.96 -20.30 9.41
N LYS A 45 3.74 -19.60 10.53
CA LYS A 45 2.58 -19.80 11.42
C LYS A 45 1.25 -19.38 10.79
N TRP A 46 1.28 -18.42 9.87
CA TRP A 46 0.08 -17.91 9.19
C TRP A 46 -0.22 -18.65 7.88
N GLN A 47 0.73 -19.46 7.41
CA GLN A 47 0.64 -20.12 6.10
C GLN A 47 -0.37 -21.26 6.06
N SER A 48 -0.67 -21.93 7.19
CA SER A 48 -1.43 -23.17 7.14
C SER A 48 -2.92 -22.93 6.85
N GLU A 49 -3.58 -22.07 7.59
CA GLU A 49 -5.03 -21.90 7.48
C GLU A 49 -5.41 -20.61 6.74
N PHE A 50 -4.94 -19.47 7.23
CA PHE A 50 -5.29 -18.16 6.69
C PHE A 50 -4.89 -17.99 5.22
N LEU A 51 -3.66 -18.38 4.84
CA LEU A 51 -3.21 -18.24 3.44
C LEU A 51 -3.80 -19.31 2.53
N ALA A 52 -4.02 -20.52 3.04
CA ALA A 52 -4.63 -21.59 2.26
C ALA A 52 -6.10 -21.30 1.89
N GLN A 53 -6.80 -20.53 2.70
CA GLN A 53 -8.18 -20.11 2.45
C GLN A 53 -8.29 -18.84 1.61
N ALA A 54 -7.16 -18.18 1.29
CA ALA A 54 -7.20 -16.93 0.54
C ALA A 54 -7.68 -17.14 -0.89
N GLN A 55 -8.74 -16.46 -1.26
CA GLN A 55 -9.25 -16.41 -2.63
C GLN A 55 -8.57 -15.27 -3.38
N VAL A 56 -7.91 -15.60 -4.49
CA VAL A 56 -7.27 -14.60 -5.37
C VAL A 56 -8.23 -14.25 -6.49
N ARG A 57 -8.49 -12.94 -6.65
CA ARG A 57 -9.38 -12.44 -7.69
C ARG A 57 -8.71 -11.33 -8.49
N GLU A 58 -8.80 -11.40 -9.81
CA GLU A 58 -8.53 -10.30 -10.72
C GLU A 58 -9.84 -9.56 -10.99
N LEU A 59 -9.86 -8.26 -10.72
CA LEU A 59 -11.01 -7.39 -10.92
C LEU A 59 -10.67 -6.32 -11.96
N ASN A 60 -11.55 -6.16 -12.95
CA ASN A 60 -11.43 -5.07 -13.92
C ASN A 60 -12.28 -3.88 -13.44
N VAL A 61 -11.63 -2.82 -13.02
CA VAL A 61 -12.27 -1.60 -12.52
C VAL A 61 -11.72 -0.39 -13.25
N ALA A 62 -12.59 0.45 -13.78
CA ALA A 62 -12.22 1.62 -14.58
C ALA A 62 -11.22 1.29 -15.73
N GLY A 63 -11.35 0.11 -16.35
CA GLY A 63 -10.46 -0.35 -17.42
C GLY A 63 -9.09 -0.86 -16.96
N VAL A 64 -8.88 -0.99 -15.65
CA VAL A 64 -7.63 -1.46 -15.02
C VAL A 64 -7.86 -2.78 -14.31
N LYS A 65 -6.95 -3.72 -14.49
CA LYS A 65 -6.95 -5.01 -13.81
C LYS A 65 -6.17 -4.92 -12.51
N LEU A 66 -6.85 -5.13 -11.40
CA LEU A 66 -6.25 -5.15 -10.06
C LEU A 66 -6.48 -6.52 -9.41
N VAL A 67 -5.51 -6.97 -8.63
CA VAL A 67 -5.56 -8.27 -7.94
C VAL A 67 -5.80 -8.06 -6.45
N VAL A 68 -6.74 -8.80 -5.92
CA VAL A 68 -7.05 -8.83 -4.49
C VAL A 68 -6.97 -10.24 -3.95
N HIS A 69 -6.54 -10.36 -2.69
CA HIS A 69 -6.55 -11.60 -1.92
C HIS A 69 -7.55 -11.48 -0.78
N SER A 70 -8.60 -12.28 -0.83
CA SER A 70 -9.73 -12.22 0.11
C SER A 70 -9.70 -13.39 1.07
N ASN A 71 -9.87 -13.14 2.35
CA ASN A 71 -10.09 -14.12 3.39
C ASN A 71 -11.44 -13.81 4.05
N PHE A 72 -12.45 -14.60 3.74
CA PHE A 72 -13.79 -14.47 4.32
C PHE A 72 -13.95 -15.41 5.51
N GLN A 73 -14.84 -15.05 6.43
CA GLN A 73 -15.25 -15.91 7.54
C GLN A 73 -16.06 -17.11 6.99
N SER A 74 -15.93 -18.28 7.63
CA SER A 74 -16.68 -19.48 7.24
C SER A 74 -18.18 -19.31 7.44
N ILE A 75 -18.57 -18.56 8.48
CA ILE A 75 -19.95 -18.17 8.75
C ILE A 75 -20.03 -16.67 8.54
N THR A 76 -20.50 -16.24 7.38
CA THR A 76 -20.72 -14.84 7.06
C THR A 76 -22.18 -14.48 7.18
N SER A 77 -22.44 -13.25 7.62
CA SER A 77 -23.73 -12.57 7.45
C SER A 77 -23.52 -11.36 6.57
N ASP A 78 -24.59 -10.75 6.11
CA ASP A 78 -24.55 -9.45 5.41
C ASP A 78 -24.03 -8.30 6.30
N GLN A 79 -23.90 -8.54 7.61
CA GLN A 79 -23.37 -7.62 8.61
C GLN A 79 -21.91 -7.94 9.00
N THR A 80 -21.30 -9.01 8.48
CA THR A 80 -19.89 -9.32 8.81
C THR A 80 -18.98 -8.21 8.31
N PRO A 81 -18.26 -7.50 9.22
CA PRO A 81 -17.50 -6.33 8.82
C PRO A 81 -16.37 -6.66 7.84
N LEU A 82 -16.19 -5.80 6.85
CA LEU A 82 -15.18 -5.91 5.79
C LEU A 82 -14.04 -4.93 6.03
N VAL A 83 -12.80 -5.40 6.02
CA VAL A 83 -11.61 -4.55 6.06
C VAL A 83 -10.76 -4.77 4.83
N MET A 84 -10.49 -3.69 4.10
CA MET A 84 -9.58 -3.65 2.96
C MET A 84 -8.22 -3.13 3.39
N MET A 85 -7.13 -3.69 2.85
CA MET A 85 -5.78 -3.33 3.25
C MET A 85 -4.92 -2.99 2.04
N ILE A 86 -4.28 -1.81 2.08
CA ILE A 86 -3.38 -1.31 1.02
C ILE A 86 -1.94 -1.28 1.54
N PRO A 87 -1.00 -1.98 0.88
CA PRO A 87 0.42 -1.95 1.25
C PRO A 87 1.08 -0.61 0.95
N GLY A 88 2.28 -0.42 1.49
CA GLY A 88 3.16 0.68 1.09
C GLY A 88 3.75 0.49 -0.30
N TRP A 89 4.44 1.52 -0.78
CA TRP A 89 5.10 1.52 -2.09
C TRP A 89 6.05 0.32 -2.26
N LEU A 90 5.96 -0.34 -3.41
CA LEU A 90 6.68 -1.57 -3.75
C LEU A 90 6.44 -2.73 -2.75
N GLY A 91 5.44 -2.59 -1.89
CA GLY A 91 4.88 -3.68 -1.09
C GLY A 91 3.81 -4.45 -1.86
N ASN A 92 3.26 -5.50 -1.27
CA ASN A 92 2.20 -6.31 -1.86
C ASN A 92 1.33 -6.97 -0.79
N VAL A 93 0.33 -7.72 -1.21
CA VAL A 93 -0.58 -8.47 -0.34
C VAL A 93 0.12 -9.46 0.59
N GLU A 94 1.37 -9.85 0.29
CA GLU A 94 2.19 -10.76 1.09
C GLU A 94 3.22 -10.05 1.97
N SER A 95 3.26 -8.73 1.95
CA SER A 95 4.11 -7.96 2.86
C SER A 95 3.82 -8.36 4.31
N THR A 96 4.85 -8.62 5.10
CA THR A 96 4.70 -9.22 6.44
C THR A 96 3.82 -8.41 7.37
N TYR A 97 3.85 -7.07 7.27
CA TYR A 97 2.99 -6.18 8.06
C TYR A 97 1.52 -6.25 7.61
N VAL A 98 1.26 -6.42 6.29
CA VAL A 98 -0.09 -6.62 5.75
C VAL A 98 -0.64 -7.96 6.21
N LEU A 99 0.13 -9.03 6.07
CA LEU A 99 -0.26 -10.38 6.51
C LEU A 99 -0.53 -10.42 8.01
N SER A 100 0.30 -9.79 8.83
CA SER A 100 0.13 -9.75 10.28
C SER A 100 -1.19 -9.07 10.66
N GLY A 101 -1.45 -7.89 10.10
CA GLY A 101 -2.69 -7.16 10.35
C GLY A 101 -3.91 -7.92 9.83
N ALA A 102 -3.82 -8.45 8.61
CA ALA A 102 -4.89 -9.22 7.98
C ALA A 102 -5.27 -10.46 8.79
N HIS A 103 -4.27 -11.23 9.24
CA HIS A 103 -4.51 -12.42 10.07
C HIS A 103 -5.16 -12.06 11.41
N THR A 104 -4.69 -11.00 12.08
CA THR A 104 -5.26 -10.55 13.35
C THR A 104 -6.72 -10.13 13.19
N LEU A 105 -7.05 -9.37 12.13
CA LEU A 105 -8.42 -8.97 11.85
C LEU A 105 -9.30 -10.16 11.50
N TRP A 106 -8.80 -11.08 10.68
CA TRP A 106 -9.55 -12.29 10.33
C TRP A 106 -9.84 -13.16 11.56
N GLN A 107 -8.87 -13.33 12.46
CA GLN A 107 -9.12 -13.98 13.76
C GLN A 107 -10.12 -13.22 14.63
N GLY A 108 -10.22 -11.91 14.48
CA GLY A 108 -11.20 -11.06 15.13
C GLY A 108 -12.60 -11.08 14.50
N GLY A 109 -12.84 -11.96 13.52
CA GLY A 109 -14.17 -12.13 12.89
C GLY A 109 -14.44 -11.18 11.71
N PHE A 110 -13.43 -10.49 11.18
CA PHE A 110 -13.59 -9.62 10.02
C PHE A 110 -13.39 -10.41 8.71
N ASN A 111 -14.13 -10.06 7.69
CA ASN A 111 -13.77 -10.35 6.30
C ASN A 111 -12.61 -9.42 5.92
N VAL A 112 -11.54 -9.96 5.33
CA VAL A 112 -10.35 -9.18 5.03
C VAL A 112 -9.99 -9.30 3.55
N ILE A 113 -9.78 -8.16 2.88
CA ILE A 113 -9.32 -8.09 1.50
C ILE A 113 -8.00 -7.32 1.45
N ARG A 114 -6.96 -7.98 0.98
CA ARG A 114 -5.64 -7.38 0.75
C ARG A 114 -5.53 -6.99 -0.72
N ILE A 115 -5.16 -5.75 -1.01
CA ILE A 115 -5.15 -5.17 -2.35
C ILE A 115 -3.73 -5.07 -2.86
N ASN A 116 -3.45 -5.59 -4.06
CA ASN A 116 -2.29 -5.18 -4.84
C ASN A 116 -2.67 -3.95 -5.67
N LEU A 117 -1.91 -2.88 -5.50
CA LEU A 117 -1.95 -1.75 -6.41
C LEU A 117 -1.41 -2.17 -7.79
N ARG A 118 -1.69 -1.41 -8.83
CA ARG A 118 -1.14 -1.64 -10.18
C ARG A 118 0.36 -1.90 -10.08
N ASP A 119 0.86 -2.87 -10.82
CA ASP A 119 2.26 -3.28 -10.90
C ASP A 119 2.86 -3.82 -9.58
N HIS A 120 2.13 -3.83 -8.47
CA HIS A 120 2.63 -4.36 -7.19
C HIS A 120 2.41 -5.88 -7.10
N GLY A 121 3.34 -6.56 -6.45
CA GLY A 121 3.38 -8.03 -6.47
C GLY A 121 3.78 -8.56 -7.86
N ASP A 122 3.12 -9.60 -8.33
CA ASP A 122 3.39 -10.19 -9.64
C ASP A 122 2.36 -9.74 -10.71
N THR A 123 1.92 -8.47 -10.66
CA THR A 123 0.84 -7.95 -11.50
C THR A 123 1.32 -7.03 -12.64
N ALA A 124 2.63 -6.85 -12.83
CA ALA A 124 3.20 -5.95 -13.83
C ALA A 124 2.77 -6.26 -15.28
N HIS A 125 2.36 -7.50 -15.55
CA HIS A 125 1.90 -7.96 -16.86
C HIS A 125 0.41 -7.69 -17.15
N LEU A 126 -0.37 -7.27 -16.16
CA LEU A 126 -1.83 -7.15 -16.31
C LEU A 126 -2.27 -5.86 -17.01
N ASN A 127 -1.49 -4.80 -16.87
CA ASN A 127 -1.82 -3.50 -17.43
C ASN A 127 -0.63 -2.95 -18.21
N SER A 128 -0.87 -2.29 -19.33
CA SER A 128 0.22 -1.66 -20.09
C SER A 128 0.78 -0.42 -19.41
N GLY A 129 -0.05 0.42 -18.79
CA GLY A 129 0.38 1.63 -18.08
C GLY A 129 1.17 1.33 -16.81
N LEU A 130 2.07 2.24 -16.44
CA LEU A 130 2.87 2.17 -15.22
C LEU A 130 2.11 2.72 -14.02
N PHE A 131 2.43 2.20 -12.83
CA PHE A 131 1.93 2.72 -11.58
C PHE A 131 2.61 4.03 -11.18
N HIS A 132 1.83 5.00 -10.73
CA HIS A 132 2.30 6.18 -9.99
C HIS A 132 1.28 6.58 -8.90
N SER A 133 1.74 7.37 -7.93
CA SER A 133 0.94 7.72 -6.73
C SER A 133 -0.30 8.57 -7.00
N ALA A 134 -0.42 9.18 -8.18
CA ALA A 134 -1.61 9.93 -8.58
C ALA A 134 -2.79 9.06 -9.03
N LEU A 135 -2.60 7.77 -9.31
CA LEU A 135 -3.63 6.82 -9.78
C LEU A 135 -4.63 6.44 -8.68
N ILE A 136 -5.36 7.43 -8.17
CA ILE A 136 -6.32 7.21 -7.08
C ILE A 136 -7.65 6.64 -7.59
N ASP A 137 -8.08 7.01 -8.79
CA ASP A 137 -9.43 6.70 -9.28
C ASP A 137 -9.66 5.20 -9.46
N GLU A 138 -8.65 4.46 -9.93
CA GLU A 138 -8.73 3.01 -10.05
C GLU A 138 -8.89 2.33 -8.69
N VAL A 139 -8.21 2.84 -7.65
CA VAL A 139 -8.30 2.27 -6.30
C VAL A 139 -9.64 2.62 -5.65
N VAL A 140 -10.14 3.83 -5.86
CA VAL A 140 -11.50 4.24 -5.43
C VAL A 140 -12.56 3.38 -6.11
N ALA A 141 -12.43 3.14 -7.41
CA ALA A 141 -13.36 2.27 -8.16
C ALA A 141 -13.32 0.84 -7.59
N LEU A 142 -12.13 0.30 -7.31
CA LEU A 142 -11.98 -1.02 -6.68
C LEU A 142 -12.66 -1.06 -5.31
N VAL A 143 -12.40 -0.09 -4.44
CA VAL A 143 -12.99 -0.05 -3.10
C VAL A 143 -14.51 0.02 -3.16
N LYS A 144 -15.08 0.86 -4.06
CA LYS A 144 -16.53 0.93 -4.27
C LYS A 144 -17.12 -0.41 -4.76
N THR A 145 -16.43 -1.09 -5.68
CA THR A 145 -16.83 -2.41 -6.18
C THR A 145 -16.86 -3.43 -5.04
N LEU A 146 -15.79 -3.51 -4.24
CA LEU A 146 -15.69 -4.44 -3.12
C LEU A 146 -16.76 -4.15 -2.03
N MET A 147 -17.04 -2.89 -1.75
CA MET A 147 -18.11 -2.51 -0.81
C MET A 147 -19.49 -2.88 -1.34
N SER A 148 -19.73 -2.82 -2.66
CA SER A 148 -21.01 -3.17 -3.26
C SER A 148 -21.31 -4.68 -3.21
N GLU A 149 -20.30 -5.53 -3.05
CA GLU A 149 -20.46 -6.97 -2.84
C GLU A 149 -21.03 -7.32 -1.45
N SER A 150 -20.94 -6.39 -0.48
CA SER A 150 -21.47 -6.53 0.87
C SER A 150 -22.08 -5.20 1.35
N PRO A 151 -23.19 -4.75 0.76
CA PRO A 151 -23.69 -3.38 0.90
C PRO A 151 -24.15 -3.01 2.31
N ASN A 152 -24.49 -4.00 3.14
CA ASN A 152 -24.95 -3.82 4.51
C ASN A 152 -23.82 -4.00 5.53
N ALA A 153 -22.66 -4.50 5.12
CA ALA A 153 -21.55 -4.73 6.01
C ALA A 153 -20.86 -3.41 6.39
N PRO A 154 -20.52 -3.21 7.67
CA PRO A 154 -19.59 -2.13 8.06
C PRO A 154 -18.26 -2.31 7.30
N ALA A 155 -17.78 -1.26 6.63
CA ALA A 155 -16.56 -1.32 5.84
C ALA A 155 -15.47 -0.41 6.39
N GLY A 156 -14.23 -0.89 6.35
CA GLY A 156 -13.05 -0.13 6.72
C GLY A 156 -11.89 -0.34 5.75
N ILE A 157 -10.93 0.58 5.79
CA ILE A 157 -9.70 0.51 5.01
C ILE A 157 -8.50 0.82 5.90
N ILE A 158 -7.44 0.03 5.76
CA ILE A 158 -6.15 0.24 6.41
C ILE A 158 -5.09 0.42 5.34
N GLY A 159 -4.40 1.55 5.36
CA GLY A 159 -3.30 1.82 4.44
C GLY A 159 -1.98 2.03 5.18
N TYR A 160 -0.90 1.54 4.61
CA TYR A 160 0.45 1.66 5.16
C TYR A 160 1.33 2.54 4.29
N SER A 161 2.02 3.52 4.87
CA SER A 161 2.93 4.42 4.15
C SER A 161 2.22 5.08 2.95
N MET A 162 2.66 4.84 1.71
CA MET A 162 1.95 5.26 0.49
C MET A 162 0.51 4.74 0.45
N GLY A 163 0.26 3.50 0.84
CA GLY A 163 -1.11 2.98 0.99
C GLY A 163 -1.93 3.76 2.02
N GLY A 164 -1.28 4.32 3.04
CA GLY A 164 -1.91 5.25 4.00
C GLY A 164 -2.32 6.57 3.36
N ASN A 165 -1.50 7.12 2.46
CA ASN A 165 -1.88 8.27 1.64
C ASN A 165 -3.11 7.95 0.78
N PHE A 166 -3.11 6.79 0.09
CA PHE A 166 -4.28 6.34 -0.67
C PHE A 166 -5.51 6.20 0.22
N ALA A 167 -5.40 5.59 1.40
CA ALA A 167 -6.52 5.42 2.32
C ALA A 167 -7.15 6.76 2.72
N LEU A 168 -6.34 7.78 3.03
CA LEU A 168 -6.84 9.13 3.36
C LEU A 168 -7.55 9.80 2.17
N ARG A 169 -7.00 9.65 0.96
CA ARG A 169 -7.62 10.20 -0.26
C ARG A 169 -8.91 9.48 -0.63
N ILE A 170 -8.99 8.17 -0.37
CA ILE A 170 -10.21 7.37 -0.52
C ILE A 170 -11.27 7.82 0.49
N ALA A 171 -10.88 8.03 1.75
CA ALA A 171 -11.80 8.53 2.80
C ALA A 171 -12.47 9.85 2.43
N LYS A 172 -11.73 10.75 1.76
CA LYS A 172 -12.31 12.00 1.24
C LYS A 172 -13.43 11.75 0.23
N GLN A 173 -13.33 10.69 -0.58
CA GLN A 173 -14.33 10.36 -1.61
C GLN A 173 -15.43 9.41 -1.10
N ILE A 174 -15.15 8.66 -0.03
CA ILE A 174 -16.07 7.70 0.59
C ILE A 174 -16.15 7.98 2.10
N PRO A 175 -16.86 9.03 2.54
CA PRO A 175 -16.85 9.49 3.95
C PRO A 175 -17.37 8.46 4.97
N LYS A 176 -18.13 7.45 4.53
CA LYS A 176 -18.65 6.38 5.39
C LYS A 176 -17.63 5.27 5.70
N LEU A 177 -16.51 5.27 5.01
CA LEU A 177 -15.48 4.24 5.15
C LEU A 177 -14.63 4.52 6.41
N ALA A 178 -14.66 3.61 7.37
CA ALA A 178 -13.77 3.69 8.53
C ALA A 178 -12.31 3.58 8.04
N THR A 179 -11.46 4.55 8.37
CA THR A 179 -10.14 4.67 7.77
C THR A 179 -9.03 4.71 8.80
N LEU A 180 -8.03 3.85 8.63
CA LEU A 180 -6.79 3.85 9.40
C LEU A 180 -5.59 4.03 8.45
N ALA A 181 -4.86 5.12 8.62
CA ALA A 181 -3.62 5.38 7.89
C ALA A 181 -2.42 5.19 8.84
N VAL A 182 -1.59 4.19 8.55
CA VAL A 182 -0.41 3.85 9.35
C VAL A 182 0.82 4.47 8.70
N CYS A 183 1.45 5.42 9.40
CA CYS A 183 2.62 6.18 8.92
C CYS A 183 2.45 6.68 7.47
N PRO A 184 1.37 7.42 7.14
CA PRO A 184 1.08 7.81 5.78
C PRO A 184 2.16 8.73 5.21
N ALA A 185 2.56 8.51 3.96
CA ALA A 185 3.44 9.40 3.22
C ALA A 185 2.61 10.62 2.75
N LEU A 186 2.50 11.65 3.59
CA LEU A 186 1.70 12.85 3.31
C LEU A 186 2.36 13.77 2.30
N SER A 187 3.69 13.83 2.30
CA SER A 187 4.53 14.51 1.32
C SER A 187 5.39 13.46 0.62
N PRO A 188 5.04 13.05 -0.61
CA PRO A 188 5.84 12.11 -1.38
C PRO A 188 7.27 12.60 -1.64
N GLU A 189 7.45 13.85 -1.96
CA GLU A 189 8.75 14.48 -2.19
C GLU A 189 9.65 14.39 -0.96
N GLU A 190 9.20 14.88 0.21
CA GLU A 190 9.96 14.77 1.45
C GLU A 190 10.28 13.32 1.82
N THR A 191 9.37 12.40 1.52
CA THR A 191 9.57 10.96 1.73
C THR A 191 10.71 10.45 0.86
N MET A 192 10.77 10.84 -0.43
CA MET A 192 11.84 10.46 -1.35
C MET A 192 13.19 11.04 -0.91
N LEU A 193 13.22 12.30 -0.49
CA LEU A 193 14.43 12.93 0.06
C LEU A 193 14.95 12.20 1.31
N LYS A 194 14.06 11.76 2.20
CA LYS A 194 14.43 10.97 3.38
C LYS A 194 14.96 9.58 3.04
N ILE A 195 14.38 8.93 2.02
CA ILE A 195 14.87 7.65 1.51
C ILE A 195 16.28 7.81 0.93
N SER A 196 16.48 8.79 0.06
CA SER A 196 17.79 9.08 -0.56
C SER A 196 18.85 9.55 0.46
N GLY A 197 18.44 10.10 1.57
CA GLY A 197 19.34 10.46 2.67
C GLY A 197 19.90 9.28 3.46
N ASN A 198 19.48 8.04 3.16
CA ASN A 198 19.94 6.83 3.84
C ASN A 198 20.26 5.72 2.84
N ILE A 199 21.53 5.38 2.71
CA ILE A 199 22.02 4.43 1.70
C ILE A 199 21.36 3.04 1.79
N ILE A 200 20.99 2.56 2.98
CA ILE A 200 20.36 1.26 3.16
C ILE A 200 18.95 1.27 2.57
N TYR A 201 18.18 2.34 2.86
CA TYR A 201 16.83 2.49 2.32
C TYR A 201 16.87 2.76 0.81
N GLU A 202 17.76 3.63 0.37
CA GLU A 202 17.91 3.94 -1.04
C GLU A 202 18.21 2.69 -1.87
N GLN A 203 19.22 1.90 -1.48
CA GLN A 203 19.56 0.66 -2.18
C GLN A 203 18.41 -0.37 -2.17
N TYR A 204 17.67 -0.46 -1.06
CA TYR A 204 16.51 -1.32 -0.95
C TYR A 204 15.43 -0.93 -1.97
N PHE A 205 15.05 0.36 -2.03
CA PHE A 205 14.02 0.86 -2.93
C PHE A 205 14.48 0.83 -4.38
N MET A 206 15.72 1.21 -4.68
CA MET A 206 16.32 1.11 -6.00
C MET A 206 16.24 -0.30 -6.57
N ARG A 207 16.67 -1.29 -5.78
CA ARG A 207 16.62 -2.71 -6.20
C ARG A 207 15.18 -3.16 -6.50
N LYS A 208 14.24 -2.80 -5.64
CA LYS A 208 12.83 -3.20 -5.83
C LYS A 208 12.21 -2.52 -7.06
N TRP A 209 12.46 -1.24 -7.23
CA TRP A 209 11.89 -0.47 -8.33
C TRP A 209 12.46 -0.91 -9.69
N ARG A 210 13.77 -1.12 -9.77
CA ARG A 210 14.40 -1.72 -10.96
C ARG A 210 13.83 -3.12 -11.27
N GLY A 211 13.65 -3.94 -10.24
CA GLY A 211 13.03 -5.25 -10.40
C GLY A 211 11.59 -5.19 -10.95
N LEU A 212 10.81 -4.19 -10.53
CA LEU A 212 9.48 -3.93 -11.08
C LEU A 212 9.56 -3.55 -12.57
N TRP A 213 10.43 -2.60 -12.91
CA TRP A 213 10.59 -2.15 -14.30
C TRP A 213 11.13 -3.23 -15.23
N SER A 214 12.04 -4.08 -14.74
CA SER A 214 12.47 -5.25 -15.50
C SER A 214 11.31 -6.20 -15.84
N LYS A 215 10.41 -6.46 -14.86
CA LYS A 215 9.20 -7.25 -15.08
C LYS A 215 8.26 -6.56 -16.07
N LYS A 216 8.09 -5.24 -15.95
CA LYS A 216 7.25 -4.45 -16.84
C LYS A 216 7.76 -4.47 -18.29
N GLN A 217 9.05 -4.22 -18.48
CA GLN A 217 9.68 -4.29 -19.80
C GLN A 217 9.58 -5.69 -20.42
N ALA A 218 9.77 -6.74 -19.63
CA ALA A 218 9.61 -8.11 -20.09
C ALA A 218 8.17 -8.43 -20.54
N ALA A 219 7.18 -7.87 -19.85
CA ALA A 219 5.78 -8.05 -20.21
C ALA A 219 5.34 -7.21 -21.42
N PHE A 220 5.93 -6.03 -21.62
CA PHE A 220 5.57 -5.07 -22.66
C PHE A 220 6.82 -4.54 -23.39
N PRO A 221 7.62 -5.39 -24.05
CA PRO A 221 8.90 -4.98 -24.63
C PRO A 221 8.76 -3.97 -25.78
N GLN A 222 7.58 -3.88 -26.39
CA GLN A 222 7.31 -2.91 -27.46
C GLN A 222 7.01 -1.50 -26.92
N LEU A 223 6.65 -1.38 -25.62
CA LEU A 223 6.28 -0.12 -24.98
C LEU A 223 7.38 0.44 -24.10
N TYR A 224 8.26 -0.41 -23.58
CA TYR A 224 9.23 -0.01 -22.56
C TYR A 224 10.63 -0.46 -22.87
N ASN A 225 11.56 0.49 -22.79
CA ASN A 225 13.00 0.27 -22.65
C ASN A 225 13.51 1.09 -21.47
N PHE A 226 13.97 0.43 -20.42
CA PHE A 226 14.45 1.05 -19.19
C PHE A 226 15.98 0.98 -19.05
N GLU A 227 16.74 0.75 -20.12
CA GLU A 227 18.20 0.62 -20.06
C GLU A 227 18.87 1.86 -19.42
N ASP A 228 18.46 3.07 -19.83
CA ASP A 228 18.97 4.31 -19.26
C ASP A 228 18.61 4.44 -17.77
N ALA A 229 17.38 4.08 -17.40
CA ALA A 229 16.91 4.13 -16.03
C ALA A 229 17.66 3.13 -15.12
N MET A 230 18.06 1.98 -15.65
CA MET A 230 18.81 0.99 -14.87
C MET A 230 20.20 1.48 -14.46
N ASN A 231 20.75 2.48 -15.14
CA ASN A 231 22.05 3.08 -14.84
C ASN A 231 21.99 4.23 -13.85
N LEU A 232 20.79 4.76 -13.53
CA LEU A 232 20.61 5.83 -12.55
C LEU A 232 20.93 5.33 -11.15
N SER A 233 21.60 6.13 -10.33
CA SER A 233 22.18 5.70 -9.04
C SER A 233 21.35 6.08 -7.81
N SER A 234 20.30 6.90 -7.95
CA SER A 234 19.48 7.36 -6.83
C SER A 234 17.98 7.22 -7.08
N VAL A 235 17.20 7.12 -6.00
CA VAL A 235 15.74 7.12 -6.07
C VAL A 235 15.21 8.42 -6.67
N ILE A 236 15.86 9.55 -6.37
CA ILE A 236 15.50 10.87 -6.91
C ILE A 236 15.67 10.87 -8.42
N SER A 237 16.84 10.49 -8.93
CA SER A 237 17.08 10.47 -10.38
C SER A 237 16.16 9.49 -11.13
N LEU A 238 15.80 8.37 -10.49
CA LEU A 238 14.77 7.46 -11.03
C LEU A 238 13.39 8.11 -11.05
N THR A 239 13.04 8.89 -10.03
CA THR A 239 11.76 9.62 -9.97
C THR A 239 11.68 10.66 -11.06
N ASP A 240 12.74 11.47 -11.23
CA ASP A 240 12.82 12.48 -12.30
C ASP A 240 12.70 11.86 -13.69
N TYR A 241 13.42 10.75 -13.92
CA TYR A 241 13.31 10.00 -15.17
C TYR A 241 11.88 9.51 -15.38
N PHE A 242 11.28 8.93 -14.35
CA PHE A 242 9.92 8.37 -14.42
C PHE A 242 8.88 9.46 -14.72
N VAL A 243 8.91 10.57 -13.99
CA VAL A 243 8.01 11.71 -14.19
C VAL A 243 8.13 12.23 -15.60
N LYS A 244 9.36 12.50 -16.06
CA LYS A 244 9.63 13.09 -17.38
C LYS A 244 9.16 12.22 -18.56
N TYR A 245 9.32 10.90 -18.47
CA TYR A 245 9.13 10.02 -19.62
C TYR A 245 7.89 9.13 -19.54
N HIS A 246 7.28 8.99 -18.37
CA HIS A 246 6.24 8.00 -18.13
C HIS A 246 5.01 8.53 -17.40
N THR A 247 4.92 9.84 -17.21
CA THR A 247 3.73 10.49 -16.65
C THR A 247 3.32 11.69 -17.51
N GLU A 248 2.16 12.26 -17.21
CA GLU A 248 1.68 13.51 -17.82
C GLU A 248 2.22 14.76 -17.10
N TYR A 249 2.96 14.58 -16.02
CA TYR A 249 3.53 15.67 -15.23
C TYR A 249 4.84 16.14 -15.83
N THR A 250 5.15 17.44 -15.66
CA THR A 250 6.35 18.07 -16.24
C THR A 250 7.57 17.96 -15.32
N ASN A 251 7.33 17.87 -14.04
CA ASN A 251 8.37 17.76 -13.00
C ASN A 251 7.80 17.06 -11.75
N THR A 252 8.65 16.86 -10.74
CA THR A 252 8.29 16.21 -9.48
C THR A 252 7.46 17.07 -8.53
N ASP A 253 7.32 18.36 -8.79
CA ASP A 253 6.56 19.31 -7.98
C ASP A 253 5.08 19.41 -8.42
N ASP A 254 4.74 18.91 -9.62
CA ASP A 254 3.38 18.79 -10.15
C ASP A 254 2.61 17.62 -9.50
#